data_65d73545ce3fbf08f481c5d78fbcadfa
#
_entry.id   65d73545ce3fbf08f481c5d78fbcadfa
#
_cell.length_a   1.000
_cell.length_b   1.000
_cell.length_c   1.000
_cell.angle_alpha   90.00
_cell.angle_beta   90.00
_cell.angle_gamma   90.00
#
_symmetry.space_group_name_H-M   'P 1'
#
loop_
_entity.id
_entity.type
_entity.pdbx_description
1 polymer ?
#
loop_
_entity_poly.entity_id
_entity_poly.type
_entity_poly.pdbx_seq_one_letter_code
_entity_poly.pdbx_strand_id
1 'polypeptide(L)'
;LVQFENGCRGSLEASWVAWGRKMHLSFELNCSKGTLVFNQERFNELRLYEANQRPGRDGFKTLESGPAHGDYAKFCPASGHQIGFNELKVIELVELLKAIHGKTACWPDFREAYEIQKILEAARRSSADSTWCSPAQMEAS
;
A
#
# COMPACT_ATOMS: atom_id res chain seq x y z
N LEU A 1 -7.45 -12.87 -8.98
CA LEU A 1 -7.95 -11.69 -9.70
C LEU A 1 -9.00 -11.00 -8.83
N VAL A 2 -9.06 -9.67 -8.91
CA VAL A 2 -10.07 -8.86 -8.23
C VAL A 2 -10.75 -7.92 -9.21
N GLN A 3 -12.01 -7.61 -8.95
CA GLN A 3 -12.77 -6.60 -9.66
C GLN A 3 -13.36 -5.65 -8.62
N PHE A 4 -13.13 -4.36 -8.79
CA PHE A 4 -13.63 -3.31 -7.94
C PHE A 4 -15.01 -2.83 -8.41
N GLU A 5 -15.81 -2.24 -7.53
CA GLU A 5 -17.14 -1.72 -7.83
C GLU A 5 -17.14 -0.68 -8.97
N ASN A 6 -16.08 0.10 -9.09
CA ASN A 6 -15.91 1.07 -10.18
C ASN A 6 -15.51 0.45 -11.52
N GLY A 7 -15.47 -0.91 -11.63
CA GLY A 7 -15.12 -1.65 -12.83
C GLY A 7 -13.63 -1.86 -13.05
N CYS A 8 -12.76 -1.28 -12.24
CA CYS A 8 -11.31 -1.56 -12.30
C CYS A 8 -11.04 -3.04 -11.98
N ARG A 9 -9.96 -3.56 -12.52
CA ARG A 9 -9.49 -4.92 -12.27
C ARG A 9 -8.06 -4.92 -11.78
N GLY A 10 -7.74 -5.92 -10.98
CA GLY A 10 -6.39 -6.10 -10.46
C GLY A 10 -6.06 -7.57 -10.23
N SER A 11 -4.81 -7.80 -9.87
CA SER A 11 -4.33 -9.10 -9.38
C SER A 11 -3.69 -8.91 -8.02
N LEU A 12 -3.90 -9.87 -7.14
CA LEU A 12 -3.21 -10.00 -5.87
C LEU A 12 -2.44 -11.30 -5.91
N GLU A 13 -1.18 -11.25 -5.50
CA GLU A 13 -0.32 -12.41 -5.36
C GLU A 13 0.30 -12.41 -3.98
N ALA A 14 0.27 -13.55 -3.30
CA ALA A 14 0.93 -13.75 -2.02
C ALA A 14 1.69 -15.07 -2.06
N SER A 15 2.95 -15.05 -1.64
CA SER A 15 3.80 -16.23 -1.59
C SER A 15 4.69 -16.20 -0.35
N TRP A 16 4.66 -17.26 0.42
CA TRP A 16 5.56 -17.44 1.56
C TRP A 16 6.88 -18.13 1.19
N VAL A 17 6.97 -18.67 -0.02
CA VAL A 17 8.10 -19.46 -0.49
C VAL A 17 8.88 -18.77 -1.62
N ALA A 18 8.76 -17.46 -1.74
CA ALA A 18 9.46 -16.67 -2.74
C ALA A 18 10.93 -16.47 -2.33
N TRP A 19 11.81 -17.36 -2.77
CA TRP A 19 13.24 -17.33 -2.47
C TRP A 19 13.88 -15.99 -2.89
N GLY A 20 14.69 -15.42 -2.00
CA GLY A 20 15.43 -14.18 -2.26
C GLY A 20 14.68 -12.89 -1.91
N ARG A 21 13.38 -12.95 -1.66
CA ARG A 21 12.61 -11.79 -1.19
C ARG A 21 12.80 -11.54 0.30
N LYS A 22 12.83 -10.24 0.70
CA LYS A 22 13.01 -9.79 2.08
C LYS A 22 11.91 -8.80 2.43
N MET A 23 10.86 -9.27 3.12
CA MET A 23 9.67 -8.45 3.43
C MET A 23 9.10 -7.73 2.20
N HIS A 24 9.06 -8.43 1.07
CA HIS A 24 8.60 -7.85 -0.17
C HIS A 24 7.08 -7.61 -0.12
N LEU A 25 6.72 -6.37 -0.21
CA LEU A 25 5.37 -5.91 -0.53
C LEU A 25 5.53 -4.88 -1.64
N SER A 26 4.85 -5.08 -2.73
CA SER A 26 4.85 -4.11 -3.83
C SER A 26 3.47 -3.95 -4.41
N PHE A 27 3.20 -2.79 -4.95
CA PHE A 27 2.02 -2.57 -5.75
C PHE A 27 2.32 -1.64 -6.93
N GLU A 28 1.56 -1.82 -7.99
CA GLU A 28 1.53 -0.93 -9.13
C GLU A 28 0.08 -0.50 -9.39
N LEU A 29 -0.14 0.80 -9.43
CA LEU A 29 -1.44 1.41 -9.69
C LEU A 29 -1.40 2.14 -11.02
N ASN A 30 -2.08 1.59 -12.02
CA ASN A 30 -2.21 2.18 -13.34
C ASN A 30 -3.50 3.00 -13.41
N CYS A 31 -3.36 4.31 -13.60
CA CYS A 31 -4.45 5.28 -13.65
C CYS A 31 -4.45 6.05 -14.97
N SER A 32 -5.54 6.76 -15.25
CA SER A 32 -5.66 7.56 -16.48
C SER A 32 -4.65 8.69 -16.63
N LYS A 33 -4.06 9.15 -15.53
CA LYS A 33 -3.10 10.27 -15.49
C LYS A 33 -1.66 9.84 -15.21
N GLY A 34 -1.42 8.56 -14.97
CA GLY A 34 -0.09 8.06 -14.68
C GLY A 34 -0.09 6.73 -13.95
N THR A 35 1.10 6.29 -13.58
CA THR A 35 1.32 5.03 -12.86
C THR A 35 2.15 5.29 -11.62
N LEU A 36 1.78 4.66 -10.53
CA LEU A 36 2.48 4.70 -9.26
C LEU A 36 2.97 3.29 -8.92
N VAL A 37 4.26 3.17 -8.56
CA VAL A 37 4.87 1.90 -8.15
C VAL A 37 5.55 2.06 -6.80
N PHE A 38 5.20 1.21 -5.86
CA PHE A 38 5.85 1.11 -4.56
C PHE A 38 6.48 -0.27 -4.38
N ASN A 39 7.64 -0.32 -3.74
CA ASN A 39 8.32 -1.55 -3.34
C ASN A 39 8.88 -1.40 -1.93
N GLN A 40 8.39 -2.19 -0.99
CA GLN A 40 8.80 -2.12 0.43
C GLN A 40 10.27 -2.48 0.65
N GLU A 41 10.89 -3.29 -0.19
CA GLU A 41 12.34 -3.54 -0.11
C GLU A 41 13.16 -2.26 -0.40
N ARG A 42 12.52 -1.20 -0.93
CA ARG A 42 13.05 0.14 -1.20
C ARG A 42 12.07 1.22 -0.70
N PHE A 43 11.60 1.09 0.52
CA PHE A 43 10.48 1.86 1.04
C PHE A 43 10.73 3.38 1.20
N ASN A 44 11.96 3.83 1.00
CA ASN A 44 12.27 5.26 0.90
C ASN A 44 12.04 5.83 -0.51
N GLU A 45 11.61 5.01 -1.46
CA GLU A 45 11.42 5.39 -2.86
C GLU A 45 9.98 5.16 -3.30
N LEU A 46 9.45 6.08 -4.06
CA LEU A 46 8.20 5.96 -4.78
C LEU A 46 8.47 6.24 -6.26
N ARG A 47 8.06 5.35 -7.16
CA ARG A 47 8.21 5.58 -8.59
C ARG A 47 6.90 6.09 -9.17
N LEU A 48 6.96 7.21 -9.84
CA LEU A 48 5.82 7.90 -10.45
C LEU A 48 6.06 8.10 -11.94
N TYR A 49 5.13 7.64 -12.77
CA TYR A 49 5.02 8.04 -14.17
C TYR A 49 3.84 8.99 -14.31
N GLU A 50 4.06 10.14 -14.91
CA GLU A 50 3.01 11.11 -15.23
C GLU A 50 2.70 11.05 -16.72
N ALA A 51 1.42 10.94 -17.09
CA ALA A 51 1.01 10.98 -18.49
C ALA A 51 1.31 12.36 -19.13
N ASN A 52 1.38 12.39 -20.45
CA ASN A 52 1.62 13.62 -21.24
C ASN A 52 3.01 14.27 -21.03
N GLN A 53 4.01 13.48 -20.73
CA GLN A 53 5.39 13.95 -20.76
C GLN A 53 5.88 14.19 -22.20
N ARG A 54 6.99 14.93 -22.34
CA ARG A 54 7.59 15.17 -23.65
C ARG A 54 8.14 13.88 -24.23
N PRO A 55 7.89 13.57 -25.52
CA PRO A 55 8.46 12.41 -26.19
C PRO A 55 9.98 12.35 -26.03
N GLY A 56 10.50 11.16 -25.74
CA GLY A 56 11.93 10.93 -25.49
C GLY A 56 12.43 11.39 -24.12
N ARG A 57 11.55 11.92 -23.26
CA ARG A 57 11.83 12.25 -21.86
C ARG A 57 10.78 11.69 -20.92
N ASP A 58 9.97 10.80 -21.41
CA ASP A 58 8.95 10.06 -20.68
C ASP A 58 9.60 8.86 -19.99
N GLY A 59 9.18 8.61 -18.76
CA GLY A 59 9.68 7.50 -17.94
C GLY A 59 9.30 7.67 -16.48
N PHE A 60 9.58 6.67 -15.70
CA PHE A 60 9.37 6.75 -14.24
C PHE A 60 10.37 7.74 -13.61
N LYS A 61 9.83 8.61 -12.77
CA LYS A 61 10.62 9.41 -11.83
C LYS A 61 10.67 8.67 -10.50
N THR A 62 11.83 8.63 -9.87
CA THR A 62 11.96 8.15 -8.48
C THR A 62 11.85 9.35 -7.55
N LEU A 63 10.89 9.30 -6.64
CA LEU A 63 10.72 10.26 -5.55
C LEU A 63 11.30 9.61 -4.30
N GLU A 64 12.29 10.25 -3.69
CA GLU A 64 12.92 9.77 -2.46
C GLU A 64 12.28 10.43 -1.25
N SER A 65 12.19 9.69 -0.13
CA SER A 65 11.75 10.26 1.14
C SER A 65 12.68 11.42 1.57
N GLY A 66 12.11 12.45 2.18
CA GLY A 66 12.89 13.61 2.55
C GLY A 66 12.08 14.64 3.34
N PRO A 67 12.67 15.82 3.62
CA PRO A 67 12.09 16.84 4.49
C PRO A 67 10.72 17.38 4.04
N ALA A 68 10.35 17.21 2.77
CA ALA A 68 9.07 17.66 2.22
C ALA A 68 7.91 16.66 2.43
N HIS A 69 8.16 15.49 3.00
CA HIS A 69 7.20 14.37 3.02
C HIS A 69 6.59 14.12 4.41
N GLY A 70 5.73 15.03 4.85
CA GLY A 70 4.87 14.82 6.02
C GLY A 70 5.62 14.39 7.28
N ASP A 71 5.20 13.31 7.91
CA ASP A 71 5.82 12.81 9.15
C ASP A 71 7.24 12.27 8.95
N TYR A 72 7.63 11.92 7.74
CA TYR A 72 9.01 11.51 7.42
C TYR A 72 10.01 12.66 7.62
N ALA A 73 9.57 13.91 7.42
CA ALA A 73 10.41 15.08 7.63
C ALA A 73 11.04 15.14 9.02
N LYS A 74 10.41 14.58 10.04
CA LYS A 74 10.92 14.54 11.43
C LYS A 74 12.18 13.67 11.56
N PHE A 75 12.35 12.70 10.66
CA PHE A 75 13.48 11.76 10.63
C PHE A 75 14.42 12.02 9.45
N CYS A 76 14.00 12.82 8.48
CA CYS A 76 14.76 13.22 7.31
C CYS A 76 15.08 14.73 7.37
N PRO A 77 16.00 15.19 8.23
CA PRO A 77 16.26 16.63 8.43
C PRO A 77 16.89 17.30 7.22
N ALA A 78 17.46 16.52 6.30
CA ALA A 78 18.06 17.00 5.06
C ALA A 78 17.91 15.99 3.93
N SER A 79 18.07 16.42 2.68
CA SER A 79 18.07 15.53 1.51
C SER A 79 19.11 14.43 1.64
N GLY A 80 18.75 13.20 1.29
CA GLY A 80 19.59 12.02 1.41
C GLY A 80 19.58 11.35 2.80
N HIS A 81 18.92 11.95 3.80
CA HIS A 81 18.63 11.27 5.05
C HIS A 81 17.37 10.46 4.89
N GLN A 82 17.50 9.15 4.98
CA GLN A 82 16.42 8.20 4.79
C GLN A 82 15.91 7.69 6.14
N ILE A 83 14.65 7.26 6.18
CA ILE A 83 14.08 6.60 7.35
C ILE A 83 14.42 5.12 7.35
N GLY A 84 14.51 4.53 8.55
CA GLY A 84 14.59 3.09 8.75
C GLY A 84 13.24 2.48 9.15
N PHE A 85 13.22 1.18 9.34
CA PHE A 85 12.01 0.46 9.75
C PHE A 85 11.51 0.88 11.15
N ASN A 86 12.44 1.24 12.04
CA ASN A 86 12.09 1.65 13.40
C ASN A 86 11.36 3.00 13.42
N GLU A 87 11.75 3.94 12.56
CA GLU A 87 11.09 5.24 12.42
C GLU A 87 9.63 5.08 11.97
N LEU A 88 9.33 4.09 11.12
CA LEU A 88 7.95 3.76 10.74
C LEU A 88 7.13 3.34 11.97
N LYS A 89 7.71 2.57 12.89
CA LYS A 89 7.05 2.15 14.13
C LYS A 89 6.84 3.30 15.11
N VAL A 90 7.76 4.26 15.14
CA VAL A 90 7.58 5.48 15.91
C VAL A 90 6.44 6.32 15.34
N ILE A 91 6.36 6.48 14.02
CA ILE A 91 5.26 7.20 13.36
C ILE A 91 3.92 6.54 13.68
N GLU A 92 3.82 5.21 13.53
CA GLU A 92 2.62 4.42 13.84
C GLU A 92 2.15 4.65 15.30
N LEU A 93 3.08 4.58 16.26
CA LEU A 93 2.78 4.80 17.68
C LEU A 93 2.32 6.24 17.95
N VAL A 94 2.95 7.23 17.32
CA VAL A 94 2.58 8.64 17.47
C VAL A 94 1.16 8.86 16.94
N GLU A 95 0.77 8.28 15.82
CA GLU A 95 -0.58 8.39 15.28
C GLU A 95 -1.61 7.74 16.20
N LEU A 96 -1.30 6.57 16.78
CA LEU A 96 -2.15 5.93 17.79
C LEU A 96 -2.33 6.83 19.03
N LEU A 97 -1.24 7.41 19.56
CA LEU A 97 -1.30 8.30 20.72
C LEU A 97 -2.09 9.58 20.43
N LYS A 98 -1.96 10.15 19.24
CA LYS A 98 -2.78 11.29 18.80
C LYS A 98 -4.26 10.92 18.76
N ALA A 99 -4.61 9.75 18.23
CA ALA A 99 -5.98 9.29 18.18
C ALA A 99 -6.57 9.10 19.58
N ILE A 100 -5.83 8.49 20.50
CA ILE A 100 -6.24 8.30 21.89
C ILE A 100 -6.44 9.67 22.59
N HIS A 101 -5.48 10.58 22.48
CA HIS A 101 -5.54 11.90 23.10
C HIS A 101 -6.66 12.77 22.51
N GLY A 102 -6.79 12.80 21.20
CA GLY A 102 -7.82 13.55 20.47
C GLY A 102 -9.20 12.89 20.49
N LYS A 103 -9.32 11.66 21.02
CA LYS A 103 -10.55 10.85 20.98
C LYS A 103 -11.12 10.73 19.56
N THR A 104 -10.23 10.56 18.60
CA THR A 104 -10.55 10.39 17.18
C THR A 104 -10.36 8.94 16.77
N ALA A 105 -10.96 8.55 15.64
CA ALA A 105 -10.71 7.24 15.07
C ALA A 105 -9.23 7.09 14.65
N CYS A 106 -8.64 5.94 14.95
CA CYS A 106 -7.35 5.53 14.42
C CYS A 106 -7.58 4.73 13.14
N TRP A 107 -6.76 4.94 12.13
CA TRP A 107 -6.79 4.14 10.91
C TRP A 107 -5.39 3.56 10.62
N PRO A 108 -5.30 2.28 10.25
CA PRO A 108 -6.39 1.29 10.15
C PRO A 108 -6.92 0.86 11.53
N ASP A 109 -8.19 0.50 11.58
CA ASP A 109 -8.87 0.02 12.79
C ASP A 109 -9.32 -1.46 12.66
N PHE A 110 -9.96 -1.99 13.70
CA PHE A 110 -10.47 -3.37 13.68
C PHE A 110 -11.62 -3.58 12.68
N ARG A 111 -12.35 -2.54 12.30
CA ARG A 111 -13.37 -2.62 11.26
C ARG A 111 -12.72 -2.85 9.91
N GLU A 112 -11.66 -2.10 9.60
CA GLU A 112 -10.86 -2.31 8.39
C GLU A 112 -10.27 -3.73 8.34
N ALA A 113 -9.71 -4.21 9.47
CA ALA A 113 -9.21 -5.56 9.57
C ALA A 113 -10.30 -6.62 9.32
N TYR A 114 -11.52 -6.38 9.79
CA TYR A 114 -12.67 -7.27 9.55
C TYR A 114 -13.05 -7.30 8.05
N GLU A 115 -13.09 -6.16 7.38
CA GLU A 115 -13.35 -6.10 5.94
C GLU A 115 -12.27 -6.83 5.13
N ILE A 116 -11.00 -6.71 5.54
CA ILE A 116 -9.89 -7.47 4.93
C ILE A 116 -10.10 -8.98 5.10
N GLN A 117 -10.54 -9.45 6.28
CA GLN A 117 -10.83 -10.87 6.50
C GLN A 117 -11.94 -11.39 5.58
N LYS A 118 -12.98 -10.60 5.32
CA LYS A 118 -14.03 -10.96 4.35
C LYS A 118 -13.47 -11.10 2.92
N ILE A 119 -12.55 -10.22 2.52
CA ILE A 119 -11.88 -10.31 1.23
C ILE A 119 -11.07 -11.63 1.13
N LEU A 120 -10.33 -11.99 2.18
CA LEU A 120 -9.57 -13.24 2.22
C LEU A 120 -10.46 -14.48 2.15
N GLU A 121 -11.59 -14.48 2.86
CA GLU A 121 -12.56 -15.57 2.80
C GLU A 121 -13.21 -15.66 1.41
N ALA A 122 -13.58 -14.55 0.81
CA ALA A 122 -14.10 -14.52 -0.56
C ALA A 122 -13.08 -15.08 -1.56
N ALA A 123 -11.80 -14.74 -1.42
CA ALA A 123 -10.73 -15.28 -2.27
C ALA A 123 -10.57 -16.80 -2.10
N ARG A 124 -10.64 -17.30 -0.85
CA ARG A 124 -10.59 -18.74 -0.55
C ARG A 124 -11.74 -19.50 -1.18
N ARG A 125 -12.99 -19.00 -1.03
CA ARG A 125 -14.18 -19.59 -1.65
C ARG A 125 -14.12 -19.54 -3.16
N SER A 126 -13.78 -18.38 -3.72
CA SER A 126 -13.61 -18.20 -5.16
C SER A 126 -12.64 -19.21 -5.77
N SER A 127 -11.53 -19.49 -5.07
CA SER A 127 -10.57 -20.51 -5.51
C SER A 127 -11.12 -21.92 -5.43
N ALA A 128 -11.85 -22.27 -4.35
CA ALA A 128 -12.43 -23.61 -4.17
C ALA A 128 -13.52 -23.91 -5.19
N ASP A 129 -14.39 -22.93 -5.44
CA ASP A 129 -15.60 -23.11 -6.26
C ASP A 129 -15.39 -22.69 -7.73
N SER A 130 -14.21 -22.13 -8.06
CA SER A 130 -13.89 -21.60 -9.40
C SER A 130 -14.90 -20.55 -9.89
N THR A 131 -15.43 -19.73 -8.96
CA THR A 131 -16.44 -18.70 -9.23
C THR A 131 -16.05 -17.36 -8.65
N TRP A 132 -16.67 -16.29 -9.13
CA TRP A 132 -16.55 -14.98 -8.50
C TRP A 132 -17.35 -14.92 -7.21
N CYS A 133 -16.71 -14.52 -6.11
CA CYS A 133 -17.34 -14.35 -4.82
C CYS A 133 -17.26 -12.88 -4.38
N SER A 134 -18.38 -12.33 -3.91
CA SER A 134 -18.41 -10.97 -3.38
C SER A 134 -18.03 -10.98 -1.90
N PRO A 135 -17.05 -10.15 -1.46
CA PRO A 135 -16.72 -10.02 -0.04
C PRO A 135 -17.92 -9.57 0.83
N ALA A 136 -18.86 -8.79 0.27
CA ALA A 136 -20.05 -8.35 0.98
C ALA A 136 -20.97 -9.48 1.44
N GLN A 137 -20.84 -10.67 0.84
CA GLN A 137 -21.63 -11.86 1.20
C GLN A 137 -20.88 -12.78 2.18
N MET A 138 -19.70 -12.39 2.64
CA MET A 138 -18.87 -13.17 3.53
C MET A 138 -19.03 -12.71 4.97
N GLU A 139 -19.01 -13.68 5.89
CA GLU A 139 -18.72 -13.43 7.29
C GLU A 139 -17.24 -13.72 7.52
N ALA A 140 -16.57 -12.93 8.35
CA ALA A 140 -15.20 -13.21 8.72
C ALA A 140 -15.18 -14.42 9.66
N SER A 141 -14.40 -15.42 9.31
CA SER A 141 -14.20 -16.65 10.10
C SER A 141 -13.23 -16.42 11.27
#